data_6786e2f613921bb694dca8f8bad29257
#
_entry.id   6786e2f613921bb694dca8f8bad29257
#
_cell.length_a   1.000
_cell.length_b   1.000
_cell.length_c   1.000
_cell.angle_alpha   90.00
_cell.angle_beta   90.00
_cell.angle_gamma   90.00
#
_symmetry.space_group_name_H-M   'P 1'
#
loop_
_entity.id
_entity.type
_entity.pdbx_description
1 polymer ?
#
loop_
_entity_poly.entity_id
_entity_poly.type
_entity_poly.pdbx_seq_one_letter_code
_entity_poly.pdbx_strand_id
1 'polypeptide(L)'
;WNERVVPLGQDPEVQKALAAWTTAELMKAVDPQALFKEALPQKAQILAVPLTTAVEGFVGDKVEEFYASDAFEKIWTVAATRAHDAAIRTLRGDAPAVEASSDKVTINLIPLINAVLAEILKEAPGLVGSDAKLPTITVDDVPAAAREKLGQALGVDLGPNFGTFTVYDGGKLSAAQDAVRIFDAAVPLTTAIAILSF
;
A
#
# COMPACT_ATOMS: atom_id res chain seq x y z
N TRP A 1 6.03 19.23 -2.24
CA TRP A 1 5.42 17.93 -1.98
C TRP A 1 5.94 17.34 -0.67
N ASN A 2 7.24 17.14 -0.54
CA ASN A 2 7.84 16.52 0.65
C ASN A 2 7.50 17.28 1.94
N GLU A 3 7.51 18.62 1.92
CA GLU A 3 7.15 19.46 3.07
C GLU A 3 5.68 19.32 3.51
N ARG A 4 4.80 18.79 2.67
CA ARG A 4 3.37 18.66 2.96
C ARG A 4 2.89 17.23 3.11
N VAL A 5 3.47 16.29 2.36
CA VAL A 5 3.00 14.90 2.33
C VAL A 5 3.80 14.00 3.27
N VAL A 6 5.12 14.22 3.38
CA VAL A 6 5.94 13.45 4.34
C VAL A 6 5.45 13.62 5.78
N PRO A 7 5.12 14.84 6.28
CA PRO A 7 4.59 14.99 7.64
C PRO A 7 3.25 14.29 7.90
N LEU A 8 2.46 13.99 6.85
CA LEU A 8 1.21 13.22 7.03
C LEU A 8 1.45 11.80 7.57
N GLY A 9 2.63 11.23 7.33
CA GLY A 9 2.99 9.94 7.92
C GLY A 9 3.18 10.00 9.45
N GLN A 10 3.37 11.18 10.00
CA GLN A 10 3.48 11.42 11.45
C GLN A 10 2.15 11.86 12.08
N ASP A 11 1.12 12.09 11.27
CA ASP A 11 -0.21 12.48 11.75
C ASP A 11 -0.90 11.27 12.39
N PRO A 12 -1.28 11.33 13.69
CA PRO A 12 -1.88 10.21 14.41
C PRO A 12 -3.20 9.73 13.79
N GLU A 13 -3.99 10.63 13.19
CA GLU A 13 -5.26 10.27 12.55
C GLU A 13 -4.99 9.48 11.26
N VAL A 14 -3.96 9.87 10.49
CA VAL A 14 -3.53 9.14 9.29
C VAL A 14 -2.97 7.78 9.66
N GLN A 15 -2.10 7.70 10.69
CA GLN A 15 -1.55 6.44 11.19
C GLN A 15 -2.66 5.49 11.63
N LYS A 16 -3.62 5.97 12.40
CA LYS A 16 -4.76 5.19 12.88
C LYS A 16 -5.65 4.69 11.72
N ALA A 17 -5.92 5.54 10.74
CA ALA A 17 -6.70 5.17 9.57
C ALA A 17 -5.99 4.08 8.73
N LEU A 18 -4.68 4.23 8.52
CA LEU A 18 -3.86 3.24 7.82
C LEU A 18 -3.79 1.93 8.60
N ALA A 19 -3.65 1.99 9.92
CA ALA A 19 -3.61 0.81 10.78
C ALA A 19 -4.94 0.04 10.71
N ALA A 20 -6.07 0.71 10.86
CA ALA A 20 -7.37 0.09 10.75
C ALA A 20 -7.61 -0.55 9.38
N TRP A 21 -7.24 0.14 8.30
CA TRP A 21 -7.35 -0.38 6.94
C TRP A 21 -6.44 -1.61 6.74
N THR A 22 -5.17 -1.54 7.16
CA THR A 22 -4.22 -2.66 7.03
C THR A 22 -4.68 -3.88 7.81
N THR A 23 -5.16 -3.69 9.06
CA THR A 23 -5.72 -4.79 9.85
C THR A 23 -6.90 -5.44 9.13
N ALA A 24 -7.83 -4.66 8.61
CA ALA A 24 -8.98 -5.17 7.88
C ALA A 24 -8.57 -5.96 6.61
N GLU A 25 -7.59 -5.46 5.83
CA GLU A 25 -7.07 -6.16 4.65
C GLU A 25 -6.40 -7.49 5.02
N LEU A 26 -5.61 -7.52 6.10
CA LEU A 26 -4.97 -8.75 6.59
C LEU A 26 -5.99 -9.76 7.07
N MET A 27 -6.97 -9.35 7.89
CA MET A 27 -8.00 -10.22 8.41
C MET A 27 -8.89 -10.79 7.30
N LYS A 28 -9.20 -9.98 6.29
CA LYS A 28 -9.95 -10.43 5.11
C LYS A 28 -9.16 -11.44 4.27
N ALA A 29 -7.85 -11.24 4.09
CA ALA A 29 -7.03 -12.11 3.27
C ALA A 29 -6.78 -13.47 3.93
N VAL A 30 -6.58 -13.51 5.26
CA VAL A 30 -6.25 -14.73 5.99
C VAL A 30 -7.51 -15.50 6.42
N ASP A 31 -8.65 -14.82 6.62
CA ASP A 31 -9.91 -15.36 7.15
C ASP A 31 -9.69 -16.30 8.37
N PRO A 32 -9.19 -15.77 9.50
CA PRO A 32 -8.88 -16.60 10.66
C PRO A 32 -10.09 -17.38 11.19
N GLN A 33 -11.30 -16.85 10.98
CA GLN A 33 -12.52 -17.53 11.42
C GLN A 33 -12.75 -18.83 10.64
N ALA A 34 -12.55 -18.82 9.33
CA ALA A 34 -12.62 -20.02 8.50
C ALA A 34 -11.54 -21.02 8.91
N LEU A 35 -10.29 -20.56 9.10
CA LEU A 35 -9.17 -21.39 9.55
C LEU A 35 -9.45 -22.05 10.90
N PHE A 36 -9.97 -21.32 11.89
CA PHE A 36 -10.33 -21.90 13.19
C PHE A 36 -11.49 -22.89 13.11
N LYS A 37 -12.50 -22.61 12.27
CA LYS A 37 -13.61 -23.56 12.07
C LYS A 37 -13.15 -24.88 11.45
N GLU A 38 -12.16 -24.82 10.56
CA GLU A 38 -11.60 -26.02 9.92
C GLU A 38 -10.65 -26.78 10.86
N ALA A 39 -9.78 -26.07 11.59
CA ALA A 39 -8.78 -26.65 12.47
C ALA A 39 -9.35 -27.21 13.78
N LEU A 40 -10.46 -26.65 14.28
CA LEU A 40 -11.02 -27.04 15.56
C LEU A 40 -11.95 -28.24 15.44
N PRO A 41 -11.89 -29.21 16.41
CA PRO A 41 -12.88 -30.28 16.51
C PRO A 41 -14.31 -29.71 16.60
N GLN A 42 -15.29 -30.41 16.08
CA GLN A 42 -16.71 -29.97 15.98
C GLN A 42 -17.26 -29.38 17.29
N LYS A 43 -16.92 -29.99 18.44
CA LYS A 43 -17.35 -29.52 19.78
C LYS A 43 -16.68 -28.20 20.20
N ALA A 44 -15.52 -27.86 19.63
CA ALA A 44 -14.74 -26.67 19.94
C ALA A 44 -14.95 -25.52 18.93
N GLN A 45 -15.71 -25.73 17.86
CA GLN A 45 -15.94 -24.70 16.81
C GLN A 45 -16.63 -23.44 17.34
N ILE A 46 -17.34 -23.53 18.48
CA ILE A 46 -17.89 -22.38 19.18
C ILE A 46 -16.79 -21.36 19.61
N LEU A 47 -15.55 -21.81 19.74
CA LEU A 47 -14.41 -20.96 20.07
C LEU A 47 -13.83 -20.20 18.87
N ALA A 48 -14.24 -20.51 17.63
CA ALA A 48 -13.71 -19.87 16.44
C ALA A 48 -13.91 -18.36 16.47
N VAL A 49 -15.09 -17.87 16.88
CA VAL A 49 -15.36 -16.43 16.96
C VAL A 49 -14.50 -15.74 18.02
N PRO A 50 -14.46 -16.14 19.30
CA PRO A 50 -13.61 -15.48 20.28
C PRO A 50 -12.11 -15.58 19.93
N LEU A 51 -11.64 -16.67 19.33
CA LEU A 51 -10.26 -16.77 18.84
C LEU A 51 -9.98 -15.79 17.70
N THR A 52 -10.90 -15.64 16.75
CA THR A 52 -10.79 -14.64 15.68
C THR A 52 -10.69 -13.23 16.27
N THR A 53 -11.56 -12.88 17.21
CA THR A 53 -11.50 -11.57 17.89
C THR A 53 -10.17 -11.33 18.61
N ALA A 54 -9.63 -12.37 19.26
CA ALA A 54 -8.33 -12.26 19.93
C ALA A 54 -7.19 -12.06 18.95
N VAL A 55 -7.20 -12.77 17.80
CA VAL A 55 -6.20 -12.58 16.73
C VAL A 55 -6.33 -11.19 16.09
N GLU A 56 -7.56 -10.75 15.82
CA GLU A 56 -7.82 -9.41 15.27
C GLU A 56 -7.31 -8.31 16.20
N GLY A 57 -7.56 -8.41 17.51
CA GLY A 57 -7.04 -7.48 18.51
C GLY A 57 -5.52 -7.48 18.52
N PHE A 58 -4.88 -8.65 18.59
CA PHE A 58 -3.42 -8.77 18.57
C PHE A 58 -2.80 -8.18 17.32
N VAL A 59 -3.36 -8.51 16.14
CA VAL A 59 -2.90 -7.98 14.84
C VAL A 59 -3.08 -6.47 14.81
N GLY A 60 -4.24 -5.96 15.24
CA GLY A 60 -4.54 -4.54 15.31
C GLY A 60 -3.53 -3.77 16.15
N ASP A 61 -3.24 -4.24 17.37
CA ASP A 61 -2.26 -3.62 18.27
C ASP A 61 -0.87 -3.58 17.62
N LYS A 62 -0.44 -4.66 16.97
CA LYS A 62 0.87 -4.71 16.28
C LYS A 62 0.94 -3.82 15.05
N VAL A 63 -0.14 -3.71 14.32
CA VAL A 63 -0.26 -2.80 13.18
C VAL A 63 -0.18 -1.35 13.66
N GLU A 64 -0.89 -0.98 14.72
CA GLU A 64 -0.82 0.37 15.31
C GLU A 64 0.59 0.70 15.80
N GLU A 65 1.24 -0.23 16.51
CA GLU A 65 2.63 -0.08 16.97
C GLU A 65 3.60 0.15 15.80
N PHE A 66 3.45 -0.60 14.70
CA PHE A 66 4.25 -0.42 13.50
C PHE A 66 4.06 0.97 12.88
N TYR A 67 2.81 1.44 12.72
CA TYR A 67 2.53 2.76 12.14
C TYR A 67 3.02 3.93 13.00
N ALA A 68 3.21 3.72 14.30
CA ALA A 68 3.82 4.68 15.21
C ALA A 68 5.36 4.59 15.27
N SER A 69 5.99 3.69 14.51
CA SER A 69 7.43 3.43 14.58
C SER A 69 8.27 4.24 13.59
N ASP A 70 9.57 4.41 13.91
CA ASP A 70 10.57 4.99 13.00
C ASP A 70 10.73 4.16 11.70
N ALA A 71 10.42 2.86 11.74
CA ALA A 71 10.46 1.98 10.57
C ALA A 71 9.40 2.40 9.55
N PHE A 72 8.20 2.68 10.01
CA PHE A 72 7.12 3.20 9.16
C PHE A 72 7.50 4.57 8.58
N GLU A 73 8.01 5.49 9.37
CA GLU A 73 8.39 6.83 8.91
C GLU A 73 9.38 6.78 7.74
N LYS A 74 10.38 5.89 7.82
CA LYS A 74 11.36 5.69 6.75
C LYS A 74 10.70 5.16 5.47
N ILE A 75 9.85 4.14 5.59
CA ILE A 75 9.14 3.55 4.45
C ILE A 75 8.18 4.56 3.85
N TRP A 76 7.44 5.30 4.67
CA TRP A 76 6.52 6.34 4.24
C TRP A 76 7.22 7.44 3.44
N THR A 77 8.34 7.95 3.93
CA THR A 77 9.12 8.99 3.25
C THR A 77 9.55 8.53 1.85
N VAL A 78 10.07 7.30 1.74
CA VAL A 78 10.46 6.74 0.44
C VAL A 78 9.25 6.55 -0.46
N ALA A 79 8.17 5.98 0.06
CA ALA A 79 6.94 5.72 -0.70
C ALA A 79 6.30 7.04 -1.20
N ALA A 80 6.21 8.06 -0.35
CA ALA A 80 5.66 9.37 -0.70
C ALA A 80 6.48 10.07 -1.80
N THR A 81 7.81 9.99 -1.73
CA THR A 81 8.70 10.54 -2.76
C THR A 81 8.52 9.80 -4.09
N ARG A 82 8.49 8.47 -4.07
CA ARG A 82 8.28 7.64 -5.26
C ARG A 82 6.89 7.86 -5.88
N ALA A 83 5.85 7.97 -5.05
CA ALA A 83 4.50 8.25 -5.53
C ALA A 83 4.42 9.62 -6.23
N HIS A 84 5.14 10.63 -5.72
CA HIS A 84 5.22 11.93 -6.36
C HIS A 84 5.90 11.85 -7.74
N ASP A 85 7.08 11.21 -7.80
CA ASP A 85 7.82 11.03 -9.06
C ASP A 85 7.00 10.25 -10.09
N ALA A 86 6.28 9.22 -9.66
CA ALA A 86 5.37 8.46 -10.51
C ALA A 86 4.20 9.32 -11.02
N ALA A 87 3.60 10.13 -10.14
CA ALA A 87 2.51 11.05 -10.52
C ALA A 87 2.98 12.08 -11.57
N ILE A 88 4.15 12.68 -11.39
CA ILE A 88 4.71 13.63 -12.36
C ILE A 88 4.98 12.96 -13.70
N ARG A 89 5.59 11.77 -13.73
CA ARG A 89 5.81 11.01 -14.97
C ARG A 89 4.50 10.66 -15.67
N THR A 90 3.49 10.23 -14.90
CA THR A 90 2.16 9.92 -15.44
C THR A 90 1.52 11.16 -16.06
N LEU A 91 1.57 12.31 -15.39
CA LEU A 91 1.03 13.57 -15.89
C LEU A 91 1.76 14.07 -17.15
N ARG A 92 3.07 13.81 -17.25
CA ARG A 92 3.85 14.15 -18.48
C ARG A 92 3.67 13.16 -19.62
N GLY A 93 3.02 12.02 -19.36
CA GLY A 93 2.85 10.96 -20.34
C GLY A 93 4.09 10.10 -20.54
N ASP A 94 5.07 10.19 -19.61
CA ASP A 94 6.32 9.43 -19.64
C ASP A 94 6.22 8.09 -18.86
N ALA A 95 5.03 7.76 -18.36
CA ALA A 95 4.80 6.49 -17.66
C ALA A 95 4.81 5.31 -18.65
N PRO A 96 5.39 4.16 -18.30
CA PRO A 96 5.30 2.95 -19.13
C PRO A 96 3.83 2.58 -19.39
N ALA A 97 3.54 2.10 -20.61
CA ALA A 97 2.19 1.77 -21.08
C ALA A 97 1.41 0.79 -20.18
N VAL A 98 2.10 0.05 -19.31
CA VAL A 98 1.50 -0.90 -18.35
C VAL A 98 0.78 -0.18 -17.20
N GLU A 99 1.19 1.05 -16.84
CA GLU A 99 0.54 1.86 -15.80
C GLU A 99 -0.51 2.83 -16.39
N ALA A 100 -0.48 3.08 -17.68
CA ALA A 100 -1.33 4.06 -18.38
C ALA A 100 -2.70 3.51 -18.84
N SER A 101 -3.02 2.25 -18.56
CA SER A 101 -4.24 1.60 -19.07
C SER A 101 -5.51 1.84 -18.25
N SER A 102 -5.45 2.59 -17.17
CA SER A 102 -6.63 2.96 -16.39
C SER A 102 -6.56 4.43 -15.98
N ASP A 103 -7.64 5.16 -16.19
CA ASP A 103 -7.87 6.53 -15.64
C ASP A 103 -7.85 6.57 -14.09
N LYS A 104 -7.18 5.61 -13.48
CA LYS A 104 -7.10 5.39 -12.03
C LYS A 104 -5.68 5.60 -11.53
N VAL A 105 -5.55 6.30 -10.43
CA VAL A 105 -4.30 6.39 -9.68
C VAL A 105 -4.45 5.55 -8.42
N THR A 106 -3.62 4.51 -8.31
CA THR A 106 -3.61 3.61 -7.16
C THR A 106 -2.28 3.71 -6.41
N ILE A 107 -2.36 3.66 -5.08
CA ILE A 107 -1.19 3.55 -4.21
C ILE A 107 -0.98 2.07 -3.87
N ASN A 108 0.25 1.59 -4.04
CA ASN A 108 0.66 0.25 -3.64
C ASN A 108 1.12 0.27 -2.18
N LEU A 109 0.33 -0.32 -1.29
CA LEU A 109 0.63 -0.46 0.14
C LEU A 109 1.14 -1.86 0.51
N ILE A 110 1.33 -2.77 -0.46
CA ILE A 110 1.85 -4.12 -0.22
C ILE A 110 3.22 -4.10 0.49
N PRO A 111 4.17 -3.20 0.16
CA PRO A 111 5.42 -3.10 0.91
C PRO A 111 5.22 -2.78 2.40
N LEU A 112 4.27 -1.91 2.73
CA LEU A 112 3.91 -1.60 4.12
C LEU A 112 3.27 -2.80 4.82
N ILE A 113 2.32 -3.47 4.17
CA ILE A 113 1.70 -4.70 4.70
C ILE A 113 2.77 -5.77 4.96
N ASN A 114 3.71 -5.97 4.03
CA ASN A 114 4.79 -6.93 4.18
C ASN A 114 5.71 -6.58 5.37
N ALA A 115 6.01 -5.30 5.59
CA ALA A 115 6.80 -4.85 6.72
C ALA A 115 6.06 -5.07 8.06
N VAL A 116 4.77 -4.78 8.12
CA VAL A 116 3.91 -5.09 9.28
C VAL A 116 3.93 -6.58 9.59
N LEU A 117 3.72 -7.42 8.58
CA LEU A 117 3.77 -8.88 8.74
C LEU A 117 5.12 -9.35 9.27
N ALA A 118 6.22 -8.74 8.84
CA ALA A 118 7.55 -9.07 9.36
C ALA A 118 7.67 -8.79 10.85
N GLU A 119 7.09 -7.69 11.36
CA GLU A 119 7.07 -7.41 12.80
C GLU A 119 6.16 -8.39 13.56
N ILE A 120 4.95 -8.65 13.06
CA ILE A 120 4.01 -9.61 13.67
C ILE A 120 4.67 -11.00 13.79
N LEU A 121 5.33 -11.47 12.74
CA LEU A 121 5.94 -12.81 12.71
C LEU A 121 7.19 -12.93 13.61
N LYS A 122 7.85 -11.84 13.99
CA LYS A 122 8.91 -11.87 15.00
C LYS A 122 8.36 -12.29 16.38
N GLU A 123 7.17 -11.80 16.72
CA GLU A 123 6.54 -12.07 18.03
C GLU A 123 5.65 -13.32 18.04
N ALA A 124 5.00 -13.58 16.90
CA ALA A 124 4.06 -14.70 16.75
C ALA A 124 4.31 -15.50 15.46
N PRO A 125 5.45 -16.21 15.35
CA PRO A 125 5.82 -16.94 14.14
C PRO A 125 4.82 -18.03 13.75
N GLY A 126 4.00 -18.50 14.69
CA GLY A 126 2.99 -19.53 14.45
C GLY A 126 1.70 -19.03 13.78
N LEU A 127 1.48 -17.72 13.64
CA LEU A 127 0.23 -17.18 13.07
C LEU A 127 0.04 -17.51 11.59
N VAL A 128 1.12 -17.67 10.84
CA VAL A 128 1.07 -17.91 9.38
C VAL A 128 1.75 -19.24 8.99
N GLY A 129 1.97 -20.13 9.97
CA GLY A 129 2.73 -21.37 9.78
C GLY A 129 4.23 -21.19 10.13
N SER A 130 4.80 -22.20 10.78
CA SER A 130 6.16 -22.16 11.35
C SER A 130 7.29 -21.94 10.34
N ASP A 131 7.02 -22.14 9.05
CA ASP A 131 8.01 -22.08 7.96
C ASP A 131 7.79 -20.91 6.99
N ALA A 132 6.84 -20.02 7.28
CA ALA A 132 6.54 -18.87 6.43
C ALA A 132 7.74 -17.91 6.37
N LYS A 133 8.37 -17.83 5.20
CA LYS A 133 9.42 -16.84 4.91
C LYS A 133 8.82 -15.73 4.06
N LEU A 134 8.71 -14.55 4.65
CA LEU A 134 8.24 -13.39 3.91
C LEU A 134 9.21 -13.02 2.79
N PRO A 135 8.69 -12.68 1.60
CA PRO A 135 9.52 -12.21 0.49
C PRO A 135 10.09 -10.81 0.81
N THR A 136 11.18 -10.45 0.13
CA THR A 136 11.60 -9.06 0.07
C THR A 136 10.71 -8.34 -0.93
N ILE A 137 9.92 -7.38 -0.46
CA ILE A 137 9.04 -6.53 -1.27
C ILE A 137 9.41 -5.09 -1.00
N THR A 138 9.63 -4.34 -2.08
CA THR A 138 10.02 -2.93 -2.04
C THR A 138 8.97 -2.05 -2.73
N VAL A 139 9.08 -0.75 -2.57
CA VAL A 139 8.20 0.24 -3.23
C VAL A 139 8.35 0.26 -4.75
N ASP A 140 9.43 -0.33 -5.29
CA ASP A 140 9.71 -0.43 -6.73
C ASP A 140 9.12 -1.70 -7.36
N ASP A 141 8.60 -2.64 -6.55
CA ASP A 141 7.97 -3.86 -7.07
C ASP A 141 6.61 -3.55 -7.71
N VAL A 142 6.33 -4.20 -8.85
CA VAL A 142 5.03 -4.13 -9.51
C VAL A 142 3.96 -4.73 -8.58
N PRO A 143 2.83 -4.03 -8.33
CA PRO A 143 1.83 -4.47 -7.35
C PRO A 143 1.34 -5.92 -7.56
N ALA A 144 1.13 -6.35 -8.80
CA ALA A 144 0.70 -7.70 -9.11
C ALA A 144 1.75 -8.75 -8.71
N ALA A 145 3.04 -8.51 -9.02
CA ALA A 145 4.11 -9.42 -8.66
C ALA A 145 4.37 -9.44 -7.15
N ALA A 146 4.30 -8.27 -6.48
CA ALA A 146 4.42 -8.19 -5.03
C ALA A 146 3.31 -8.97 -4.32
N ARG A 147 2.07 -8.86 -4.79
CA ARG A 147 0.92 -9.60 -4.28
C ARG A 147 1.07 -11.11 -4.46
N GLU A 148 1.50 -11.55 -5.64
CA GLU A 148 1.74 -12.96 -5.91
C GLU A 148 2.82 -13.55 -4.98
N LYS A 149 3.97 -12.88 -4.84
CA LYS A 149 5.04 -13.27 -3.92
C LYS A 149 4.53 -13.38 -2.47
N LEU A 150 3.75 -12.38 -2.03
CA LEU A 150 3.22 -12.37 -0.66
C LEU A 150 2.17 -13.47 -0.47
N GLY A 151 1.25 -13.66 -1.42
CA GLY A 151 0.24 -14.71 -1.37
C GLY A 151 0.86 -16.10 -1.31
N GLN A 152 1.90 -16.37 -2.11
CA GLN A 152 2.66 -17.62 -2.06
C GLN A 152 3.31 -17.84 -0.68
N ALA A 153 3.90 -16.79 -0.10
CA ALA A 153 4.54 -16.90 1.22
C ALA A 153 3.55 -17.14 2.35
N LEU A 154 2.34 -16.60 2.24
CA LEU A 154 1.26 -16.76 3.23
C LEU A 154 0.40 -18.02 2.97
N GLY A 155 0.55 -18.65 1.81
CA GLY A 155 -0.28 -19.79 1.40
C GLY A 155 -1.74 -19.41 1.11
N VAL A 156 -2.01 -18.17 0.75
CA VAL A 156 -3.37 -17.66 0.47
C VAL A 156 -3.43 -16.96 -0.90
N ASP A 157 -4.63 -16.98 -1.51
CA ASP A 157 -4.88 -16.20 -2.72
C ASP A 157 -5.27 -14.77 -2.33
N LEU A 158 -4.37 -13.83 -2.61
CA LEU A 158 -4.61 -12.41 -2.40
C LEU A 158 -5.34 -11.85 -3.62
N GLY A 159 -6.56 -11.42 -3.42
CA GLY A 159 -7.40 -10.86 -4.49
C GLY A 159 -6.74 -9.70 -5.26
N PRO A 160 -7.22 -9.36 -6.47
CA PRO A 160 -6.56 -8.43 -7.40
C PRO A 160 -6.36 -7.01 -6.84
N ASN A 161 -7.17 -6.61 -5.87
CA ASN A 161 -7.10 -5.28 -5.24
C ASN A 161 -6.40 -5.29 -3.88
N PHE A 162 -5.89 -6.44 -3.41
CA PHE A 162 -5.22 -6.53 -2.12
C PHE A 162 -4.04 -5.56 -2.04
N GLY A 163 -3.98 -4.82 -0.95
CA GLY A 163 -2.89 -3.89 -0.68
C GLY A 163 -2.82 -2.69 -1.65
N THR A 164 -3.86 -2.43 -2.42
CA THR A 164 -3.93 -1.26 -3.31
C THR A 164 -5.06 -0.33 -2.88
N PHE A 165 -4.76 0.96 -2.84
CA PHE A 165 -5.73 2.01 -2.54
C PHE A 165 -5.89 2.94 -3.73
N THR A 166 -7.12 3.05 -4.26
CA THR A 166 -7.41 3.95 -5.38
C THR A 166 -7.65 5.36 -4.85
N VAL A 167 -6.78 6.30 -5.18
CA VAL A 167 -6.88 7.70 -4.78
C VAL A 167 -7.59 8.57 -5.81
N TYR A 168 -7.66 8.11 -7.06
CA TYR A 168 -8.32 8.81 -8.15
C TYR A 168 -8.93 7.81 -9.13
N ASP A 169 -10.21 8.00 -9.45
CA ASP A 169 -10.98 7.23 -10.43
C ASP A 169 -11.93 8.20 -11.14
N GLY A 170 -11.42 9.06 -12.00
CA GLY A 170 -12.21 10.18 -12.52
C GLY A 170 -12.26 10.35 -14.04
N GLY A 171 -11.65 9.47 -14.84
CA GLY A 171 -11.71 9.52 -16.31
C GLY A 171 -11.20 10.82 -16.96
N LYS A 172 -10.45 11.66 -16.20
CA LYS A 172 -9.94 12.96 -16.67
C LYS A 172 -8.41 13.04 -16.69
N LEU A 173 -7.74 11.89 -16.60
CA LEU A 173 -6.27 11.86 -16.59
C LEU A 173 -5.72 12.41 -17.91
N SER A 174 -6.33 12.07 -19.06
CA SER A 174 -5.95 12.59 -20.38
C SER A 174 -6.04 14.12 -20.44
N ALA A 175 -7.10 14.71 -19.91
CA ALA A 175 -7.26 16.17 -19.87
C ALA A 175 -6.18 16.83 -18.96
N ALA A 176 -5.83 16.19 -17.84
CA ALA A 176 -4.74 16.67 -16.98
C ALA A 176 -3.37 16.56 -17.66
N GLN A 177 -3.12 15.46 -18.39
CA GLN A 177 -1.90 15.28 -19.21
C GLN A 177 -1.79 16.33 -20.30
N ASP A 178 -2.88 16.61 -21.02
CA ASP A 178 -2.91 17.63 -22.06
C ASP A 178 -2.63 19.03 -21.48
N ALA A 179 -3.20 19.35 -20.33
CA ALA A 179 -2.93 20.61 -19.64
C ALA A 179 -1.45 20.75 -19.25
N VAL A 180 -0.81 19.68 -18.73
CA VAL A 180 0.62 19.67 -18.39
C VAL A 180 1.48 19.81 -19.64
N ARG A 181 1.16 19.14 -20.73
CA ARG A 181 1.89 19.26 -22.01
C ARG A 181 1.84 20.67 -22.56
N ILE A 182 0.66 21.31 -22.52
CA ILE A 182 0.49 22.70 -22.95
C ILE A 182 1.35 23.63 -22.07
N PHE A 183 1.35 23.40 -20.76
CA PHE A 183 2.15 24.20 -19.81
C PHE A 183 3.65 24.01 -20.06
N ASP A 184 4.13 22.78 -20.17
CA ASP A 184 5.54 22.45 -20.43
C ASP A 184 6.02 23.01 -21.80
N ALA A 185 5.15 23.09 -22.78
CA ALA A 185 5.44 23.72 -24.08
C ALA A 185 5.44 25.27 -24.03
N ALA A 186 4.58 25.86 -23.21
CA ALA A 186 4.44 27.31 -23.09
C ALA A 186 5.60 27.96 -22.31
N VAL A 187 6.13 27.29 -21.29
CA VAL A 187 7.21 27.82 -20.43
C VAL A 187 8.48 28.16 -21.22
N PRO A 188 9.06 27.29 -22.04
CA PRO A 188 10.27 27.65 -22.82
C PRO A 188 9.97 28.74 -23.88
N LEU A 189 8.76 28.77 -24.44
CA LEU A 189 8.38 29.78 -25.41
C LEU A 189 8.29 31.17 -24.78
N THR A 190 7.64 31.29 -23.62
CA THR A 190 7.54 32.56 -22.89
C THR A 190 8.91 33.01 -22.39
N THR A 191 9.77 32.09 -21.96
CA THR A 191 11.15 32.39 -21.55
C THR A 191 11.97 32.90 -22.73
N ALA A 192 11.86 32.27 -23.90
CA ALA A 192 12.56 32.73 -25.12
C ALA A 192 12.09 34.11 -25.55
N ILE A 193 10.78 34.39 -25.53
CA ILE A 193 10.22 35.72 -25.83
C ILE A 193 10.72 36.76 -24.83
N ALA A 194 10.78 36.45 -23.54
CA ALA A 194 11.27 37.34 -22.52
C ALA A 194 12.77 37.70 -22.75
N ILE A 195 13.59 36.72 -23.11
CA ILE A 195 15.02 36.92 -23.41
C ILE A 195 15.22 37.78 -24.68
N LEU A 196 14.39 37.61 -25.69
CA LEU A 196 14.45 38.37 -26.95
C LEU A 196 13.91 39.80 -26.83
N SER A 197 13.18 40.11 -25.74
CA SER A 197 12.55 41.38 -25.48
C SER A 197 13.48 42.35 -24.71
N PHE A 198 14.63 41.90 -24.25
CA PHE A 198 15.69 42.66 -23.58
C PHE A 198 16.91 42.83 -24.47
#